data_3b90394c2243d8ab9418a697b21c0a42
#
_entry.id   3b90394c2243d8ab9418a697b21c0a42
#
_cell.length_a   1.000
_cell.length_b   1.000
_cell.length_c   1.000
_cell.angle_alpha   90.00
_cell.angle_beta   90.00
_cell.angle_gamma   90.00
#
_symmetry.space_group_name_H-M   'P 1'
#
loop_
_entity.id
_entity.type
_entity.pdbx_description
1 polymer ?
#
loop_
_entity_poly.entity_id
_entity_poly.type
_entity_poly.pdbx_seq_one_letter_code
_entity_poly.pdbx_strand_id
1 'polypeptide(L)'
;MLNAERYPFLSGDPALGEASFRPYLPFTLVYQESPVATTGLLDTGASVNVLPYSAGIELGYEWERQTTVLSLTGNLAQYEARVVLAQAVVGQFEPVQLVFAWTQATNVPLILGQVNFFME
;
A
#
# COMPACT_ATOMS: atom_id res chain seq x y z
N MET A 1 12.18 -7.65 9.42
CA MET A 1 11.99 -6.66 10.46
C MET A 1 12.81 -5.41 10.21
N LEU A 2 12.28 -4.25 10.55
CA LEU A 2 12.90 -2.98 10.19
C LEU A 2 13.80 -2.41 11.29
N ASN A 3 14.32 -3.25 12.17
CA ASN A 3 15.10 -2.77 13.32
C ASN A 3 16.45 -2.18 12.94
N ALA A 4 16.94 -2.41 11.73
CA ALA A 4 18.19 -1.80 11.28
C ALA A 4 18.00 -0.39 10.75
N GLU A 5 16.79 -0.03 10.41
CA GLU A 5 16.47 1.30 9.94
C GLU A 5 15.25 1.79 10.69
N ARG A 6 15.24 3.07 10.94
CA ARG A 6 14.12 3.68 11.65
C ARG A 6 13.46 4.71 10.79
N TYR A 7 12.14 4.59 10.68
CA TYR A 7 11.34 5.53 9.93
C TYR A 7 10.48 6.31 10.91
N PRO A 8 10.55 7.64 10.89
CA PRO A 8 9.70 8.42 11.77
C PRO A 8 8.25 8.28 11.34
N PHE A 9 7.36 8.40 12.30
CA PHE A 9 5.95 8.52 11.97
C PHE A 9 5.72 9.89 11.37
N LEU A 10 4.90 9.91 10.31
CA LEU A 10 4.52 11.15 9.69
C LEU A 10 3.20 11.58 10.28
N SER A 11 3.19 12.75 10.87
CA SER A 11 1.96 13.23 11.49
C SER A 11 1.09 13.95 10.47
N GLY A 12 -0.20 13.95 10.73
CA GLY A 12 -1.13 14.76 9.97
C GLY A 12 -1.14 16.18 10.52
N ASP A 13 -2.32 16.73 10.65
CA ASP A 13 -2.47 18.09 11.14
C ASP A 13 -2.13 18.15 12.64
N PRO A 14 -1.11 18.93 13.03
CA PRO A 14 -0.75 19.03 14.43
C PRO A 14 -1.87 19.55 15.32
N ALA A 15 -2.80 20.28 14.76
CA ALA A 15 -3.92 20.80 15.52
C ALA A 15 -4.86 19.71 16.02
N LEU A 16 -4.80 18.53 15.41
CA LEU A 16 -5.63 17.38 15.81
C LEU A 16 -4.97 16.54 16.89
N GLY A 17 -3.74 16.87 17.26
CA GLY A 17 -3.04 16.13 18.29
C GLY A 17 -2.78 14.69 17.92
N GLU A 18 -2.91 13.80 18.89
CA GLU A 18 -2.59 12.41 18.65
C GLU A 18 -3.49 11.73 17.64
N ALA A 19 -4.69 12.24 17.44
CA ALA A 19 -5.61 11.63 16.49
C ALA A 19 -5.10 11.72 15.05
N SER A 20 -4.20 12.65 14.76
CA SER A 20 -3.65 12.81 13.43
C SER A 20 -2.37 12.02 13.22
N PHE A 21 -1.86 11.37 14.26
CA PHE A 21 -0.60 10.64 14.17
C PHE A 21 -0.83 9.29 13.49
N ARG A 22 -0.09 9.03 12.42
CA ARG A 22 -0.23 7.78 11.66
C ARG A 22 1.14 7.21 11.34
N PRO A 23 1.29 5.89 11.40
CA PRO A 23 2.56 5.25 11.03
C PRO A 23 2.62 5.06 9.52
N TYR A 24 3.25 5.99 8.85
CA TYR A 24 3.47 5.89 7.41
C TYR A 24 4.89 5.42 7.14
N LEU A 25 5.03 4.57 6.13
CA LEU A 25 6.32 4.04 5.72
C LEU A 25 6.62 4.53 4.30
N PRO A 26 7.69 5.31 4.10
CA PRO A 26 8.11 5.65 2.73
C PRO A 26 8.84 4.46 2.12
N PHE A 27 8.53 4.17 0.87
CA PHE A 27 9.17 3.08 0.16
C PHE A 27 8.95 3.26 -1.34
N THR A 28 9.54 2.35 -2.11
CA THR A 28 9.42 2.40 -3.58
C THR A 28 8.72 1.14 -4.04
N LEU A 29 7.72 1.30 -4.89
CA LEU A 29 7.10 0.18 -5.58
C LEU A 29 7.68 0.09 -6.99
N VAL A 30 7.89 -1.13 -7.45
CA VAL A 30 8.43 -1.38 -8.78
C VAL A 30 7.56 -2.39 -9.50
N TYR A 31 7.14 -2.04 -10.69
CA TYR A 31 6.42 -2.95 -11.57
C TYR A 31 7.02 -2.81 -12.97
N GLN A 32 7.53 -3.92 -13.51
CA GLN A 32 8.15 -3.95 -14.83
C GLN A 32 9.20 -2.84 -15.00
N GLU A 33 10.09 -2.75 -14.00
CA GLU A 33 11.22 -1.81 -14.01
C GLU A 33 10.79 -0.35 -13.91
N SER A 34 9.55 -0.11 -13.52
CA SER A 34 9.01 1.24 -13.36
C SER A 34 8.92 1.55 -11.87
N PRO A 35 9.84 2.34 -11.32
CA PRO A 35 9.80 2.63 -9.88
C PRO A 35 8.93 3.84 -9.59
N VAL A 36 8.18 3.76 -8.49
CA VAL A 36 7.36 4.85 -8.00
C VAL A 36 7.59 4.99 -6.51
N ALA A 37 8.11 6.13 -6.11
CA ALA A 37 8.28 6.42 -4.69
C ALA A 37 6.92 6.76 -4.08
N THR A 38 6.64 6.18 -2.93
CA THR A 38 5.32 6.34 -2.32
C THR A 38 5.42 6.20 -0.81
N THR A 39 4.30 6.37 -0.13
CA THR A 39 4.17 6.11 1.30
C THR A 39 2.98 5.20 1.52
N GLY A 40 3.12 4.27 2.42
CA GLY A 40 2.03 3.38 2.79
C GLY A 40 1.68 3.52 4.25
N LEU A 41 0.39 3.45 4.56
CA LEU A 41 -0.08 3.45 5.92
C LEU A 41 0.04 2.04 6.49
N LEU A 42 0.83 1.90 7.56
CA LEU A 42 0.95 0.61 8.24
C LEU A 42 -0.30 0.40 9.08
N ASP A 43 -1.09 -0.58 8.70
CA ASP A 43 -2.39 -0.81 9.32
C ASP A 43 -2.52 -2.27 9.71
N THR A 44 -2.24 -2.58 10.97
CA THR A 44 -2.30 -3.96 11.45
C THR A 44 -3.73 -4.49 11.52
N GLY A 45 -4.72 -3.61 11.44
CA GLY A 45 -6.11 -4.03 11.37
C GLY A 45 -6.55 -4.43 9.98
N ALA A 46 -5.77 -4.09 8.96
CA ALA A 46 -6.10 -4.47 7.59
C ALA A 46 -5.55 -5.86 7.31
N SER A 47 -6.34 -6.68 6.64
CA SER A 47 -5.94 -8.05 6.32
C SER A 47 -5.25 -8.14 4.96
N VAL A 48 -5.33 -7.11 4.14
CA VAL A 48 -4.72 -7.10 2.82
C VAL A 48 -4.05 -5.75 2.60
N ASN A 49 -3.11 -5.73 1.65
CA ASN A 49 -2.52 -4.49 1.18
C ASN A 49 -3.48 -3.87 0.16
N VAL A 50 -3.67 -2.57 0.24
CA VAL A 50 -4.60 -1.87 -0.66
C VAL A 50 -3.84 -0.84 -1.47
N LEU A 51 -4.00 -0.91 -2.78
CA LEU A 51 -3.36 0.02 -3.71
C LEU A 51 -4.44 0.93 -4.29
N PRO A 52 -4.32 2.25 -4.11
CA PRO A 52 -5.29 3.17 -4.73
C PRO A 52 -5.22 3.11 -6.24
N TYR A 53 -6.32 3.48 -6.89
CA TYR A 53 -6.41 3.38 -8.34
C TYR A 53 -5.30 4.16 -9.04
N SER A 54 -5.09 5.41 -8.62
CA SER A 54 -4.10 6.27 -9.25
C SER A 54 -2.68 5.72 -9.13
N ALA A 55 -2.37 5.10 -8.00
CA ALA A 55 -1.04 4.51 -7.81
C ALA A 55 -0.81 3.35 -8.77
N GLY A 56 -1.82 2.54 -8.99
CA GLY A 56 -1.70 1.44 -9.94
C GLY A 56 -1.51 1.93 -11.37
N ILE A 57 -2.23 2.98 -11.74
CA ILE A 57 -2.06 3.59 -13.06
C ILE A 57 -0.64 4.14 -13.21
N GLU A 58 -0.15 4.81 -12.19
CA GLU A 58 1.20 5.37 -12.22
C GLU A 58 2.26 4.28 -12.37
N LEU A 59 2.04 3.11 -11.76
CA LEU A 59 2.94 1.98 -11.88
C LEU A 59 2.88 1.32 -13.25
N GLY A 60 1.81 1.54 -13.99
CA GLY A 60 1.69 1.00 -15.33
C GLY A 60 0.75 -0.18 -15.47
N TYR A 61 -0.01 -0.50 -14.41
CA TYR A 61 -1.01 -1.57 -14.54
C TYR A 61 -2.15 -1.13 -15.43
N GLU A 62 -2.71 -2.10 -16.15
CA GLU A 62 -3.92 -1.89 -16.94
C GLU A 62 -5.05 -2.64 -16.27
N TRP A 63 -6.09 -1.91 -15.94
CA TRP A 63 -7.20 -2.49 -15.17
C TRP A 63 -7.83 -3.70 -15.87
N GLU A 64 -8.03 -3.57 -17.18
CA GLU A 64 -8.71 -4.61 -17.94
C GLU A 64 -7.92 -5.92 -17.98
N ARG A 65 -6.62 -5.87 -17.72
CA ARG A 65 -5.79 -7.06 -17.79
C ARG A 65 -5.77 -7.83 -16.48
N GLN A 66 -6.28 -7.23 -15.41
CA GLN A 66 -6.28 -7.87 -14.11
C GLN A 66 -7.58 -8.65 -13.96
N THR A 67 -7.49 -9.96 -13.88
CA THR A 67 -8.67 -10.82 -13.95
C THR A 67 -9.08 -11.40 -12.60
N THR A 68 -8.23 -11.31 -11.60
CA THR A 68 -8.55 -11.84 -10.28
C THR A 68 -9.23 -10.76 -9.46
N VAL A 69 -10.50 -10.96 -9.16
CA VAL A 69 -11.31 -9.99 -8.42
C VAL A 69 -11.26 -10.33 -6.94
N LEU A 70 -11.18 -9.30 -6.12
CA LEU A 70 -11.13 -9.45 -4.68
C LEU A 70 -12.16 -8.54 -4.06
N SER A 71 -12.90 -9.07 -3.07
CA SER A 71 -13.88 -8.27 -2.32
C SER A 71 -13.20 -7.64 -1.11
N LEU A 72 -13.41 -6.35 -0.95
CA LEU A 72 -12.91 -5.63 0.21
C LEU A 72 -14.03 -5.50 1.23
N THR A 73 -13.67 -5.10 2.45
CA THR A 73 -14.63 -4.94 3.53
C THR A 73 -14.66 -3.49 3.98
N GLY A 74 -15.62 -3.17 4.83
CA GLY A 74 -15.75 -1.84 5.39
C GLY A 74 -16.12 -0.80 4.35
N ASN A 75 -15.50 0.34 4.44
CA ASN A 75 -15.82 1.46 3.55
C ASN A 75 -15.46 1.23 2.10
N LEU A 76 -14.64 0.23 1.82
CA LEU A 76 -14.20 -0.06 0.47
C LEU A 76 -15.00 -1.16 -0.19
N ALA A 77 -15.98 -1.74 0.52
CA ALA A 77 -16.71 -2.91 0.01
C ALA A 77 -17.50 -2.62 -1.26
N GLN A 78 -17.85 -1.36 -1.49
CA GLN A 78 -18.62 -0.97 -2.66
C GLN A 78 -17.77 -0.82 -3.92
N TYR A 79 -16.45 -0.88 -3.77
CA TYR A 79 -15.56 -0.73 -4.92
C TYR A 79 -15.01 -2.08 -5.32
N GLU A 80 -14.87 -2.27 -6.63
CA GLU A 80 -14.22 -3.46 -7.13
C GLU A 80 -12.72 -3.35 -6.89
N ALA A 81 -12.10 -4.48 -6.57
CA ALA A 81 -10.65 -4.54 -6.44
C ALA A 81 -10.13 -5.73 -7.23
N ARG A 82 -8.94 -5.59 -7.78
CA ARG A 82 -8.30 -6.65 -8.54
C ARG A 82 -6.90 -6.87 -7.99
N VAL A 83 -6.46 -8.11 -8.04
CA VAL A 83 -5.18 -8.51 -7.46
C VAL A 83 -4.06 -8.12 -8.41
N VAL A 84 -3.06 -7.42 -7.89
CA VAL A 84 -1.83 -7.13 -8.64
C VAL A 84 -0.63 -7.42 -7.76
N LEU A 85 0.51 -7.68 -8.39
CA LEU A 85 1.77 -7.95 -7.71
C LEU A 85 2.76 -6.85 -8.04
N ALA A 86 3.48 -6.39 -7.02
CA ALA A 86 4.52 -5.39 -7.20
C ALA A 86 5.65 -5.67 -6.24
N GLN A 87 6.85 -5.25 -6.59
CA GLN A 87 7.98 -5.34 -5.69
C GLN A 87 8.04 -4.08 -4.84
N ALA A 88 8.36 -4.25 -3.57
CA ALA A 88 8.53 -3.14 -2.65
C ALA A 88 9.97 -3.08 -2.20
N VAL A 89 10.55 -1.89 -2.25
CA VAL A 89 11.93 -1.66 -1.80
C VAL A 89 11.87 -0.67 -0.65
N VAL A 90 12.28 -1.12 0.53
CA VAL A 90 12.25 -0.32 1.74
C VAL A 90 13.69 -0.08 2.18
N GLY A 91 14.13 1.18 2.07
CA GLY A 91 15.48 1.54 2.48
C GLY A 91 16.53 0.70 1.78
N GLN A 92 17.38 0.07 2.58
CA GLN A 92 18.45 -0.77 2.08
C GLN A 92 18.12 -2.25 2.08
N PHE A 93 16.90 -2.60 2.46
CA PHE A 93 16.50 -4.00 2.51
C PHE A 93 16.26 -4.53 1.11
N GLU A 94 16.37 -5.84 0.96
CA GLU A 94 16.15 -6.47 -0.32
C GLU A 94 14.69 -6.32 -0.73
N PRO A 95 14.42 -6.23 -2.05
CA PRO A 95 13.04 -6.11 -2.52
C PRO A 95 12.22 -7.31 -2.11
N VAL A 96 10.96 -7.07 -1.76
CA VAL A 96 10.00 -8.12 -1.47
C VAL A 96 8.81 -7.96 -2.39
N GLN A 97 8.23 -9.08 -2.78
CA GLN A 97 7.05 -9.04 -3.61
C GLN A 97 5.81 -8.95 -2.74
N LEU A 98 4.98 -7.99 -3.04
CA LEU A 98 3.74 -7.77 -2.31
C LEU A 98 2.54 -8.00 -3.21
N VAL A 99 1.47 -8.50 -2.61
CA VAL A 99 0.19 -8.68 -3.27
C VAL A 99 -0.71 -7.54 -2.83
N PHE A 100 -1.29 -6.85 -3.79
CA PHE A 100 -2.17 -5.72 -3.51
C PHE A 100 -3.57 -5.99 -4.03
N ALA A 101 -4.55 -5.48 -3.29
CA ALA A 101 -5.89 -5.30 -3.81
C ALA A 101 -5.93 -3.91 -4.45
N TRP A 102 -5.90 -3.86 -5.75
CA TRP A 102 -5.93 -2.61 -6.50
C TRP A 102 -7.38 -2.20 -6.65
N THR A 103 -7.76 -1.09 -6.03
CA THR A 103 -9.15 -0.66 -5.95
C THR A 103 -9.39 0.54 -6.83
N GLN A 104 -10.62 0.67 -7.31
CA GLN A 104 -11.02 1.85 -8.07
C GLN A 104 -11.37 3.03 -7.18
N ALA A 105 -11.35 2.85 -5.87
CA ALA A 105 -11.55 3.97 -4.97
C ALA A 105 -10.43 4.99 -5.13
N THR A 106 -10.77 6.27 -5.08
CA THR A 106 -9.81 7.33 -5.35
C THR A 106 -9.32 8.05 -4.11
N ASN A 107 -10.08 8.01 -3.04
CA ASN A 107 -9.74 8.77 -1.83
C ASN A 107 -9.31 7.85 -0.70
N VAL A 108 -8.44 6.90 -1.02
CA VAL A 108 -7.93 5.96 -0.02
C VAL A 108 -6.41 6.02 -0.04
N PRO A 109 -5.78 5.83 1.12
CA PRO A 109 -4.31 5.75 1.15
C PRO A 109 -3.88 4.38 0.64
N LEU A 110 -2.60 4.27 0.30
CA LEU A 110 -1.98 2.97 0.11
C LEU A 110 -1.85 2.35 1.50
N ILE A 111 -2.38 1.14 1.66
CA ILE A 111 -2.40 0.47 2.95
C ILE A 111 -1.52 -0.76 2.90
N LEU A 112 -0.65 -0.89 3.89
CA LEU A 112 0.16 -2.07 4.07
C LEU A 112 -0.44 -2.87 5.21
N GLY A 113 -1.08 -3.96 4.86
CA GLY A 113 -1.79 -4.78 5.82
C GLY A 113 -0.92 -5.85 6.43
N GLN A 114 -1.54 -6.66 7.25
CA GLN A 114 -0.85 -7.62 8.08
C GLN A 114 -0.46 -8.89 7.31
N VAL A 115 -1.30 -9.34 6.41
CA VAL A 115 -1.17 -10.68 5.86
C VAL A 115 0.09 -10.84 5.02
N ASN A 116 0.39 -9.87 4.18
CA ASN A 116 1.50 -10.01 3.26
C ASN A 116 2.75 -9.29 3.78
N PHE A 117 2.58 -8.02 4.15
CA PHE A 117 3.74 -7.21 4.49
C PHE A 117 4.47 -7.70 5.74
N PHE A 118 3.71 -8.05 6.78
CA PHE A 118 4.33 -8.43 8.04
C PHE A 118 4.78 -9.88 8.09
N MET A 119 4.37 -10.68 7.13
CA MET A 119 4.77 -12.08 7.09
C MET A 119 5.92 -12.34 6.12
N GLU A 120 6.29 -11.34 5.38
CA GLU A 120 7.47 -11.41 4.53
C GLU A 120 8.69 -10.99 5.32
#